data_c1519c58b690e2031f80d83b560c6894
#
_entry.id   c1519c58b690e2031f80d83b560c6894
#
_cell.length_a   1.000
_cell.length_b   1.000
_cell.length_c   1.000
_cell.angle_alpha   90.00
_cell.angle_beta   90.00
_cell.angle_gamma   90.00
#
_symmetry.space_group_name_H-M   'P 1'
#
loop_
_entity.id
_entity.type
_entity.pdbx_description
1 polymer ?
#
loop_
_entity_poly.entity_id
_entity_poly.type
_entity_poly.pdbx_seq_one_letter_code
_entity_poly.pdbx_strand_id
1 'polypeptide(L)'
;MQPIAIVRKGRGAVSNPAGRFERDARERIDDGWPVDDTDAPPPPATVIEPDAARSIIARNTSPDIGFDASINPYRGCEHGCVYCYARPGHAFLGLSPGLDFETRLFAKHQAAALLEAELAAPGYRCTPIAIGTVTDAWQPVERDLRLTRGCLEVFARTRHPISLITKSSGVERDLDLLAPMARDGLAQAMVTVTTLDPALSRILEPRAPAPWRRLQTIRRLADAGVPVGVSLAPLIPFVNEPEIESILDAAHEAGARHANYVVLRLPNELVAVFHDWLGQHFPDRRARVVARLRDMRGGRDNDPRFGWRMRGVGPWADMIRMRIDARLRRLGIGRARPTLRTDLFVPPTVGMQASRRDPVRFAPDPPVQGSLF
;
A
#
# COMPACT_ATOMS: atom_id res chain seq x y z
N MET A 1 21.16 -20.15 -13.66
CA MET A 1 20.87 -20.54 -12.26
C MET A 1 19.74 -19.63 -11.75
N GLN A 2 18.69 -20.19 -11.12
CA GLN A 2 17.67 -19.38 -10.52
C GLN A 2 18.23 -18.79 -9.21
N PRO A 3 17.98 -17.51 -8.89
CA PRO A 3 18.40 -16.93 -7.61
C PRO A 3 17.79 -17.72 -6.46
N ILE A 4 18.59 -18.09 -5.47
CA ILE A 4 18.11 -18.81 -4.29
C ILE A 4 17.17 -17.86 -3.52
N ALA A 5 15.90 -18.24 -3.43
CA ALA A 5 14.91 -17.52 -2.65
C ALA A 5 15.18 -17.75 -1.16
N ILE A 6 15.39 -16.69 -0.38
CA ILE A 6 15.64 -16.78 1.06
C ILE A 6 14.52 -16.09 1.80
N VAL A 7 13.79 -16.86 2.63
CA VAL A 7 12.79 -16.30 3.56
C VAL A 7 13.50 -15.51 4.65
N ARG A 8 13.16 -14.23 4.78
CA ARG A 8 13.70 -13.36 5.82
C ARG A 8 12.59 -12.99 6.80
N LYS A 9 12.81 -13.22 8.09
CA LYS A 9 11.83 -12.88 9.12
C LYS A 9 11.43 -11.40 9.03
N GLY A 10 10.13 -11.13 8.93
CA GLY A 10 9.59 -9.77 8.85
C GLY A 10 9.77 -9.09 7.47
N ARG A 11 10.07 -9.86 6.41
CA ARG A 11 10.13 -9.39 5.02
C ARG A 11 9.25 -10.26 4.13
N GLY A 12 8.56 -9.64 3.16
CA GLY A 12 7.66 -10.34 2.26
C GLY A 12 8.38 -10.87 1.02
N ALA A 13 9.24 -10.07 0.41
CA ALA A 13 10.03 -10.52 -0.72
C ALA A 13 11.12 -11.50 -0.27
N VAL A 14 11.20 -12.64 -0.96
CA VAL A 14 12.21 -13.68 -0.75
C VAL A 14 13.41 -13.52 -1.69
N SER A 15 13.31 -12.62 -2.67
CA SER A 15 14.34 -12.32 -3.65
C SER A 15 14.48 -10.81 -3.84
N ASN A 16 15.60 -10.40 -4.45
CA ASN A 16 15.88 -9.00 -4.77
C ASN A 16 16.29 -8.88 -6.24
N PRO A 17 15.37 -9.14 -7.19
CA PRO A 17 15.67 -9.11 -8.61
C PRO A 17 16.10 -7.70 -9.05
N ALA A 18 16.96 -7.63 -10.07
CA ALA A 18 17.35 -6.35 -10.67
C ALA A 18 16.12 -5.63 -11.22
N GLY A 19 16.07 -4.32 -11.02
CA GLY A 19 15.08 -3.45 -11.65
C GLY A 19 15.42 -3.22 -13.12
N ARG A 20 14.40 -3.01 -13.98
CA ARG A 20 14.57 -2.82 -15.45
C ARG A 20 15.46 -1.63 -15.85
N PHE A 21 15.78 -0.73 -14.93
CA PHE A 21 16.66 0.42 -15.16
C PHE A 21 18.02 0.29 -14.49
N GLU A 22 18.28 -0.82 -13.80
CA GLU A 22 19.62 -1.12 -13.29
C GLU A 22 20.55 -1.48 -14.44
N ARG A 23 21.75 -0.87 -14.45
CA ARG A 23 22.80 -1.13 -15.46
C ARG A 23 23.56 -2.40 -15.18
N ASP A 24 23.68 -2.76 -13.91
CA ASP A 24 24.47 -3.89 -13.43
C ASP A 24 23.52 -5.00 -12.94
N ALA A 25 23.74 -6.22 -13.43
CA ALA A 25 23.07 -7.41 -12.93
C ALA A 25 23.75 -7.84 -11.61
N ARG A 26 22.96 -7.98 -10.54
CA ARG A 26 23.43 -8.54 -9.28
C ARG A 26 23.36 -10.05 -9.37
N GLU A 27 24.47 -10.71 -9.58
CA GLU A 27 24.58 -12.16 -9.44
C GLU A 27 25.10 -12.53 -8.05
N ARG A 28 24.47 -13.50 -7.44
CA ARG A 28 24.99 -14.13 -6.24
C ARG A 28 25.92 -15.24 -6.70
N ILE A 29 27.21 -15.12 -6.38
CA ILE A 29 28.20 -16.17 -6.65
C ILE A 29 28.15 -17.11 -5.44
N ASP A 30 27.94 -18.40 -5.70
CA ASP A 30 28.21 -19.45 -4.74
C ASP A 30 29.73 -19.71 -4.78
N ASP A 31 30.41 -19.29 -3.73
CA ASP A 31 31.86 -19.46 -3.58
C ASP A 31 32.24 -20.84 -3.00
N GLY A 32 31.23 -21.69 -2.80
CA GLY A 32 31.44 -23.06 -2.31
C GLY A 32 31.68 -23.19 -0.81
N TRP A 33 31.64 -22.06 -0.06
CA TRP A 33 31.69 -22.14 1.39
C TRP A 33 30.30 -22.48 1.96
N PRO A 34 30.20 -23.46 2.88
CA PRO A 34 28.94 -23.76 3.53
C PRO A 34 28.51 -22.53 4.35
N VAL A 35 27.37 -21.97 4.02
CA VAL A 35 26.74 -20.94 4.87
C VAL A 35 26.13 -21.67 6.06
N ASP A 36 26.77 -21.57 7.22
CA ASP A 36 26.17 -22.04 8.45
C ASP A 36 24.94 -21.20 8.79
N ASP A 37 23.84 -21.82 9.22
CA ASP A 37 22.61 -21.11 9.59
C ASP A 37 22.84 -20.08 10.71
N THR A 38 23.96 -20.19 11.46
CA THR A 38 24.41 -19.23 12.46
C THR A 38 25.02 -17.95 11.87
N ASP A 39 25.50 -18.00 10.62
CA ASP A 39 26.15 -16.89 9.91
C ASP A 39 25.21 -16.15 8.95
N ALA A 40 23.91 -16.48 8.96
CA ALA A 40 22.94 -15.77 8.15
C ALA A 40 22.93 -14.28 8.52
N PRO A 41 23.19 -13.36 7.58
CA PRO A 41 23.22 -11.94 7.89
C PRO A 41 21.88 -11.51 8.49
N PRO A 42 21.88 -10.64 9.50
CA PRO A 42 20.65 -10.15 10.12
C PRO A 42 19.72 -9.59 9.04
N PRO A 43 18.40 -9.64 9.26
CA PRO A 43 17.45 -9.06 8.33
C PRO A 43 17.85 -7.59 8.04
N PRO A 44 17.87 -7.16 6.77
CA PRO A 44 18.28 -5.79 6.44
C PRO A 44 17.42 -4.78 7.21
N ALA A 45 18.08 -3.87 7.92
CA ALA A 45 17.41 -2.76 8.60
C ALA A 45 16.69 -1.86 7.57
N THR A 46 15.61 -1.21 7.99
CA THR A 46 14.98 -0.18 7.16
C THR A 46 15.85 1.08 7.19
N VAL A 47 16.19 1.57 5.99
CA VAL A 47 16.90 2.85 5.79
C VAL A 47 15.89 3.85 5.23
N ILE A 48 15.87 5.06 5.81
CA ILE A 48 14.96 6.13 5.39
C ILE A 48 15.81 7.27 4.81
N GLU A 49 15.58 7.57 3.54
CA GLU A 49 16.27 8.64 2.81
C GLU A 49 15.31 9.82 2.55
N PRO A 50 15.79 11.05 2.49
CA PRO A 50 14.95 12.17 2.11
C PRO A 50 14.57 12.09 0.63
N ASP A 51 13.29 12.36 0.30
CA ASP A 51 12.80 12.52 -1.08
C ASP A 51 12.78 14.02 -1.43
N ALA A 52 13.54 14.41 -2.42
CA ALA A 52 13.60 15.79 -2.95
C ALA A 52 12.39 16.13 -3.86
N ALA A 53 11.21 15.65 -3.52
CA ALA A 53 9.98 15.91 -4.28
C ALA A 53 9.67 17.42 -4.32
N ARG A 54 9.27 17.90 -5.51
CA ARG A 54 8.84 19.29 -5.75
C ARG A 54 7.31 19.45 -5.77
N SER A 55 6.59 18.34 -5.76
CA SER A 55 5.13 18.26 -5.71
C SER A 55 4.69 17.05 -4.89
N ILE A 56 3.48 17.10 -4.34
CA ILE A 56 2.92 16.00 -3.56
C ILE A 56 1.67 15.41 -4.22
N ILE A 57 0.89 16.22 -4.95
CA ILE A 57 -0.35 15.77 -5.61
C ILE A 57 -0.01 15.11 -6.93
N ALA A 58 -0.23 13.80 -7.01
CA ALA A 58 -0.13 13.05 -8.26
C ALA A 58 -1.51 12.97 -8.93
N ARG A 59 -1.58 13.28 -10.22
CA ARG A 59 -2.81 13.18 -11.02
C ARG A 59 -2.93 11.80 -11.65
N ASN A 60 -4.17 11.33 -11.80
CA ASN A 60 -4.50 10.05 -12.40
C ASN A 60 -5.62 10.22 -13.44
N THR A 61 -5.42 9.63 -14.61
CA THR A 61 -6.39 9.64 -15.72
C THR A 61 -6.92 8.24 -16.05
N SER A 62 -6.61 7.24 -15.23
CA SER A 62 -7.04 5.85 -15.45
C SER A 62 -8.55 5.71 -15.21
N PRO A 63 -9.34 5.26 -16.19
CA PRO A 63 -10.80 5.22 -16.07
C PRO A 63 -11.33 4.15 -15.11
N ASP A 64 -10.48 3.21 -14.70
CA ASP A 64 -10.82 2.11 -13.79
C ASP A 64 -10.37 2.34 -12.33
N ILE A 65 -9.92 3.55 -12.01
CA ILE A 65 -9.53 3.99 -10.68
C ILE A 65 -10.47 5.12 -10.25
N GLY A 66 -11.12 4.98 -9.13
CA GLY A 66 -12.14 5.92 -8.66
C GLY A 66 -11.62 7.17 -7.96
N PHE A 67 -10.49 7.75 -8.43
CA PHE A 67 -9.94 9.03 -7.97
C PHE A 67 -9.04 9.66 -9.04
N ASP A 68 -9.05 10.98 -9.13
CA ASP A 68 -8.26 11.75 -10.09
C ASP A 68 -6.95 12.28 -9.51
N ALA A 69 -6.86 12.35 -8.20
CA ALA A 69 -5.71 12.86 -7.48
C ALA A 69 -5.36 12.00 -6.27
N SER A 70 -4.07 11.89 -5.97
CA SER A 70 -3.58 11.19 -4.80
C SER A 70 -2.35 11.84 -4.21
N ILE A 71 -2.11 11.62 -2.91
CA ILE A 71 -0.85 11.94 -2.26
C ILE A 71 -0.24 10.69 -1.63
N ASN A 72 1.09 10.65 -1.63
CA ASN A 72 1.88 9.62 -0.96
C ASN A 72 3.11 10.27 -0.33
N PRO A 73 3.13 10.46 1.01
CA PRO A 73 4.24 11.11 1.72
C PRO A 73 5.55 10.31 1.69
N TYR A 74 5.48 9.05 1.27
CA TYR A 74 6.61 8.13 1.21
C TYR A 74 6.73 7.47 -0.16
N ARG A 75 7.92 6.89 -0.48
CA ARG A 75 8.11 5.85 -1.49
C ARG A 75 8.68 4.62 -0.81
N GLY A 76 8.29 3.42 -1.27
CA GLY A 76 8.53 2.17 -0.56
C GLY A 76 7.57 1.98 0.61
N CYS A 77 7.50 0.77 1.15
CA CYS A 77 6.57 0.45 2.23
C CYS A 77 7.06 -0.70 3.11
N GLU A 78 7.23 -0.42 4.40
CA GLU A 78 7.67 -1.40 5.38
C GLU A 78 6.69 -2.55 5.61
N HIS A 79 5.40 -2.42 5.22
CA HIS A 79 4.45 -3.54 5.36
C HIS A 79 4.92 -4.79 4.62
N GLY A 80 5.75 -4.62 3.60
CA GLY A 80 6.39 -5.74 2.91
C GLY A 80 5.44 -6.64 2.13
N CYS A 81 4.24 -6.16 1.77
CA CYS A 81 3.29 -6.96 1.00
C CYS A 81 3.94 -7.46 -0.29
N VAL A 82 4.06 -8.79 -0.42
CA VAL A 82 4.78 -9.40 -1.55
C VAL A 82 4.12 -9.08 -2.91
N TYR A 83 2.82 -8.95 -2.91
CA TYR A 83 1.97 -8.71 -4.08
C TYR A 83 1.79 -7.22 -4.43
N CYS A 84 2.47 -6.30 -3.73
CA CYS A 84 2.21 -4.87 -3.89
C CYS A 84 2.55 -4.39 -5.30
N TYR A 85 1.53 -3.90 -6.02
CA TYR A 85 1.67 -3.41 -7.39
C TYR A 85 2.56 -2.16 -7.52
N ALA A 86 2.87 -1.51 -6.41
CA ALA A 86 3.74 -0.33 -6.38
C ALA A 86 5.25 -0.67 -6.36
N ARG A 87 5.61 -1.94 -6.10
CA ARG A 87 7.01 -2.41 -6.05
C ARG A 87 7.84 -2.01 -7.28
N PRO A 88 7.34 -2.15 -8.53
CA PRO A 88 8.09 -1.74 -9.71
C PRO A 88 8.44 -0.25 -9.76
N GLY A 89 7.82 0.58 -8.92
CA GLY A 89 8.17 1.99 -8.76
C GLY A 89 9.59 2.22 -8.24
N HIS A 90 10.18 1.24 -7.51
CA HIS A 90 11.55 1.33 -7.03
C HIS A 90 12.58 1.21 -8.16
N ALA A 91 12.25 0.57 -9.27
CA ALA A 91 13.12 0.51 -10.42
C ALA A 91 13.47 1.90 -10.99
N PHE A 92 12.55 2.89 -10.87
CA PHE A 92 12.84 4.29 -11.25
C PHE A 92 13.85 4.99 -10.34
N LEU A 93 14.16 4.39 -9.19
CA LEU A 93 15.16 4.87 -8.24
C LEU A 93 16.50 4.10 -8.39
N GLY A 94 16.60 3.20 -9.38
CA GLY A 94 17.74 2.30 -9.53
C GLY A 94 17.82 1.26 -8.41
N LEU A 95 16.67 0.88 -7.84
CA LEU A 95 16.55 -0.06 -6.72
C LEU A 95 15.71 -1.26 -7.11
N SER A 96 15.95 -2.39 -6.42
CA SER A 96 15.16 -3.59 -6.65
C SER A 96 13.69 -3.42 -6.18
N PRO A 97 12.72 -3.93 -6.94
CA PRO A 97 11.33 -4.03 -6.51
C PRO A 97 11.10 -5.14 -5.45
N GLY A 98 12.12 -5.93 -5.15
CA GLY A 98 12.11 -6.97 -4.11
C GLY A 98 12.27 -6.40 -2.70
N LEU A 99 13.37 -6.74 -2.04
CA LEU A 99 13.66 -6.33 -0.67
C LEU A 99 13.89 -4.83 -0.53
N ASP A 100 14.48 -4.17 -1.54
CA ASP A 100 14.75 -2.73 -1.44
C ASP A 100 13.45 -1.92 -1.29
N PHE A 101 12.33 -2.37 -1.90
CA PHE A 101 11.02 -1.73 -1.71
C PHE A 101 10.56 -1.70 -0.25
N GLU A 102 10.99 -2.67 0.56
CA GLU A 102 10.60 -2.82 1.97
C GLU A 102 11.61 -2.22 2.95
N THR A 103 12.84 -1.99 2.49
CA THR A 103 13.98 -1.65 3.35
C THR A 103 14.62 -0.31 3.03
N ARG A 104 14.42 0.22 1.82
CA ARG A 104 14.93 1.53 1.39
C ARG A 104 13.76 2.44 1.09
N LEU A 105 13.39 3.24 2.07
CA LEU A 105 12.24 4.13 1.99
C LEU A 105 12.70 5.57 1.74
N PHE A 106 11.84 6.32 1.06
CA PHE A 106 12.06 7.74 0.83
C PHE A 106 10.94 8.55 1.47
N ALA A 107 11.30 9.54 2.30
CA ALA A 107 10.39 10.36 3.06
C ALA A 107 10.34 11.80 2.52
N LYS A 108 9.16 12.29 2.18
CA LYS A 108 8.93 13.66 1.70
C LYS A 108 8.72 14.58 2.91
N HIS A 109 9.79 14.98 3.56
CA HIS A 109 9.72 15.79 4.78
C HIS A 109 8.91 17.09 4.63
N GLN A 110 8.84 17.64 3.41
CA GLN A 110 8.07 18.85 3.10
C GLN A 110 6.65 18.55 2.61
N ALA A 111 6.12 17.33 2.78
CA ALA A 111 4.83 16.90 2.22
C ALA A 111 3.68 17.86 2.55
N ALA A 112 3.55 18.29 3.80
CA ALA A 112 2.49 19.21 4.23
C ALA A 112 2.65 20.62 3.60
N ALA A 113 3.87 21.15 3.53
CA ALA A 113 4.14 22.45 2.93
C ALA A 113 3.91 22.45 1.41
N LEU A 114 4.33 21.36 0.73
CA LEU A 114 4.05 21.18 -0.70
C LEU A 114 2.54 21.09 -0.96
N LEU A 115 1.82 20.33 -0.11
CA LEU A 115 0.36 20.22 -0.22
C LEU A 115 -0.31 21.59 -0.08
N GLU A 116 0.06 22.35 0.93
CA GLU A 116 -0.49 23.68 1.17
C GLU A 116 -0.25 24.62 -0.02
N ALA A 117 0.96 24.62 -0.56
CA ALA A 117 1.32 25.43 -1.74
C ALA A 117 0.51 25.02 -2.98
N GLU A 118 0.33 23.72 -3.23
CA GLU A 118 -0.43 23.22 -4.37
C GLU A 118 -1.93 23.50 -4.24
N LEU A 119 -2.50 23.44 -3.02
CA LEU A 119 -3.91 23.78 -2.76
C LEU A 119 -4.17 25.29 -2.85
N ALA A 120 -3.15 26.12 -2.60
CA ALA A 120 -3.24 27.58 -2.73
C ALA A 120 -3.04 28.06 -4.19
N ALA A 121 -2.66 27.18 -5.11
CA ALA A 121 -2.33 27.56 -6.48
C ALA A 121 -3.54 28.18 -7.19
N PRO A 122 -3.37 29.28 -7.94
CA PRO A 122 -4.44 29.87 -8.74
C PRO A 122 -5.07 28.84 -9.69
N GLY A 123 -6.41 28.75 -9.67
CA GLY A 123 -7.14 27.79 -10.51
C GLY A 123 -7.15 26.35 -9.99
N TYR A 124 -6.69 26.09 -8.77
CA TYR A 124 -6.86 24.78 -8.15
C TYR A 124 -8.36 24.42 -8.09
N ARG A 125 -8.69 23.23 -8.59
CA ARG A 125 -10.06 22.69 -8.54
C ARG A 125 -10.12 21.58 -7.49
N CYS A 126 -10.95 21.76 -6.50
CA CYS A 126 -11.13 20.80 -5.43
C CYS A 126 -11.81 19.53 -5.96
N THR A 127 -11.09 18.41 -5.89
CA THR A 127 -11.60 17.05 -6.10
C THR A 127 -11.08 16.16 -4.99
N PRO A 128 -11.81 15.10 -4.57
CA PRO A 128 -11.33 14.23 -3.50
C PRO A 128 -9.93 13.70 -3.76
N ILE A 129 -9.02 13.83 -2.80
CA ILE A 129 -7.66 13.30 -2.88
C ILE A 129 -7.59 11.94 -2.17
N ALA A 130 -7.02 10.94 -2.87
CA ALA A 130 -6.77 9.62 -2.31
C ALA A 130 -5.42 9.59 -1.57
N ILE A 131 -5.39 8.97 -0.39
CA ILE A 131 -4.19 8.81 0.45
C ILE A 131 -3.86 7.32 0.58
N GLY A 132 -2.57 6.96 0.43
CA GLY A 132 -2.11 5.59 0.63
C GLY A 132 -2.27 4.69 -0.62
N THR A 133 -2.17 5.24 -1.82
CA THR A 133 -2.40 4.52 -3.08
C THR A 133 -1.19 3.70 -3.56
N VAL A 134 0.04 4.19 -3.41
CA VAL A 134 1.28 3.48 -3.82
C VAL A 134 2.19 3.12 -2.66
N THR A 135 1.87 3.58 -1.47
CA THR A 135 2.49 3.20 -0.19
C THR A 135 1.43 3.27 0.89
N ASP A 136 1.57 2.51 1.98
CA ASP A 136 0.67 2.74 3.12
C ASP A 136 1.12 4.00 3.87
N ALA A 137 0.23 4.98 3.94
CA ALA A 137 0.52 6.27 4.55
C ALA A 137 0.72 6.16 6.08
N TRP A 138 0.25 5.07 6.70
CA TRP A 138 0.42 4.77 8.12
C TRP A 138 1.35 3.57 8.36
N GLN A 139 2.28 3.30 7.46
CA GLN A 139 3.32 2.30 7.66
C GLN A 139 4.16 2.61 8.91
N PRO A 140 4.96 1.64 9.47
CA PRO A 140 5.62 1.82 10.76
C PRO A 140 6.40 3.13 10.94
N VAL A 141 7.14 3.58 9.93
CA VAL A 141 7.92 4.84 9.96
C VAL A 141 7.07 6.09 10.22
N GLU A 142 5.79 6.08 9.90
CA GLU A 142 4.87 7.20 10.13
C GLU A 142 4.65 7.49 11.63
N ARG A 143 4.96 6.52 12.52
CA ARG A 143 4.91 6.74 13.97
C ARG A 143 5.82 7.87 14.40
N ASP A 144 6.99 7.93 13.80
CA ASP A 144 8.07 8.85 14.16
C ASP A 144 8.02 10.11 13.29
N LEU A 145 7.89 9.96 11.98
CA LEU A 145 7.98 11.07 11.03
C LEU A 145 6.72 11.92 10.93
N ARG A 146 5.54 11.34 11.15
CA ARG A 146 4.22 12.01 11.14
C ARG A 146 3.93 12.88 9.91
N LEU A 147 4.43 12.47 8.76
CA LEU A 147 4.25 13.23 7.51
C LEU A 147 2.81 13.16 7.00
N THR A 148 2.17 12.00 7.14
CA THR A 148 0.73 11.83 6.83
C THR A 148 -0.12 12.69 7.77
N ARG A 149 0.20 12.71 9.05
CA ARG A 149 -0.46 13.58 10.04
C ARG A 149 -0.40 15.04 9.61
N GLY A 150 0.77 15.54 9.23
CA GLY A 150 0.93 16.91 8.75
C GLY A 150 0.07 17.22 7.52
N CYS A 151 -0.05 16.27 6.57
CA CYS A 151 -0.96 16.43 5.44
C CYS A 151 -2.43 16.45 5.88
N LEU A 152 -2.83 15.60 6.84
CA LEU A 152 -4.21 15.59 7.37
C LEU A 152 -4.56 16.89 8.06
N GLU A 153 -3.64 17.52 8.77
CA GLU A 153 -3.82 18.84 9.39
C GLU A 153 -4.08 19.92 8.34
N VAL A 154 -3.39 19.86 7.19
CA VAL A 154 -3.66 20.75 6.04
C VAL A 154 -5.07 20.50 5.50
N PHE A 155 -5.45 19.25 5.22
CA PHE A 155 -6.76 18.92 4.70
C PHE A 155 -7.90 19.33 5.66
N ALA A 156 -7.75 19.11 6.97
CA ALA A 156 -8.73 19.50 7.97
C ALA A 156 -8.91 21.03 7.99
N ARG A 157 -7.82 21.79 8.00
CA ARG A 157 -7.82 23.25 8.02
C ARG A 157 -8.44 23.84 6.75
N THR A 158 -8.14 23.26 5.60
CA THR A 158 -8.67 23.71 4.31
C THR A 158 -10.02 23.10 3.96
N ARG A 159 -10.59 22.26 4.82
CA ARG A 159 -11.85 21.53 4.61
C ARG A 159 -11.87 20.76 3.28
N HIS A 160 -10.72 20.21 2.91
CA HIS A 160 -10.53 19.48 1.66
C HIS A 160 -10.96 18.01 1.80
N PRO A 161 -11.76 17.46 0.85
CA PRO A 161 -12.23 16.09 0.92
C PRO A 161 -11.12 15.07 0.64
N ILE A 162 -11.09 13.99 1.42
CA ILE A 162 -10.10 12.91 1.30
C ILE A 162 -10.75 11.52 1.34
N SER A 163 -10.17 10.59 0.59
CA SER A 163 -10.42 9.17 0.75
C SER A 163 -9.12 8.45 1.09
N LEU A 164 -9.12 7.63 2.12
CA LEU A 164 -7.91 6.92 2.53
C LEU A 164 -8.05 5.41 2.33
N ILE A 165 -6.93 4.77 2.02
CA ILE A 165 -6.81 3.31 1.98
C ILE A 165 -5.59 2.89 2.79
N THR A 166 -5.78 1.92 3.71
CA THR A 166 -4.70 1.46 4.57
C THR A 166 -4.91 0.01 5.02
N LYS A 167 -3.83 -0.63 5.46
CA LYS A 167 -3.82 -1.85 6.27
C LYS A 167 -3.49 -1.55 7.74
N SER A 168 -2.99 -0.35 7.98
CA SER A 168 -2.42 0.03 9.27
C SER A 168 -3.49 0.42 10.29
N SER A 169 -3.28 -0.04 11.52
CA SER A 169 -4.01 0.49 12.67
C SER A 169 -3.52 1.88 13.11
N GLY A 170 -2.41 2.37 12.53
CA GLY A 170 -1.88 3.71 12.79
C GLY A 170 -2.85 4.84 12.45
N VAL A 171 -3.80 4.60 11.54
CA VAL A 171 -4.85 5.56 11.16
C VAL A 171 -5.72 5.99 12.36
N GLU A 172 -5.83 5.14 13.38
CA GLU A 172 -6.62 5.43 14.60
C GLU A 172 -6.04 6.59 15.42
N ARG A 173 -4.72 6.83 15.34
CA ARG A 173 -4.07 7.98 15.95
C ARG A 173 -4.65 9.31 15.47
N ASP A 174 -5.12 9.34 14.23
CA ASP A 174 -5.56 10.55 13.54
C ASP A 174 -7.09 10.71 13.52
N LEU A 175 -7.83 9.95 14.35
CA LEU A 175 -9.29 10.04 14.48
C LEU A 175 -9.77 11.42 14.97
N ASP A 176 -8.94 12.13 15.72
CA ASP A 176 -9.21 13.51 16.14
C ASP A 176 -9.37 14.48 14.95
N LEU A 177 -8.74 14.21 13.82
CA LEU A 177 -8.90 14.95 12.56
C LEU A 177 -9.96 14.31 11.65
N LEU A 178 -9.93 12.97 11.52
CA LEU A 178 -10.78 12.27 10.59
C LEU A 178 -12.27 12.30 10.98
N ALA A 179 -12.60 12.17 12.26
CA ALA A 179 -13.98 12.13 12.71
C ALA A 179 -14.72 13.48 12.48
N PRO A 180 -14.16 14.65 12.81
CA PRO A 180 -14.77 15.93 12.42
C PRO A 180 -14.92 16.09 10.90
N MET A 181 -13.90 15.74 10.13
CA MET A 181 -13.98 15.79 8.66
C MET A 181 -15.09 14.88 8.11
N ALA A 182 -15.24 13.67 8.67
CA ALA A 182 -16.27 12.73 8.25
C ALA A 182 -17.69 13.24 8.54
N ARG A 183 -17.92 13.90 9.68
CA ARG A 183 -19.21 14.54 10.00
C ARG A 183 -19.63 15.58 8.96
N ASP A 184 -18.64 16.26 8.37
CA ASP A 184 -18.87 17.25 7.32
C ASP A 184 -18.90 16.63 5.91
N GLY A 185 -18.80 15.30 5.78
CA GLY A 185 -18.76 14.60 4.51
C GLY A 185 -17.44 14.77 3.76
N LEU A 186 -16.34 15.03 4.48
CA LEU A 186 -15.01 15.32 3.90
C LEU A 186 -14.03 14.15 4.03
N ALA A 187 -14.34 13.09 4.77
CA ALA A 187 -13.44 11.95 4.94
C ALA A 187 -14.18 10.62 4.84
N GLN A 188 -13.54 9.65 4.21
CA GLN A 188 -13.95 8.25 4.18
C GLN A 188 -12.73 7.33 4.17
N ALA A 189 -12.89 6.11 4.67
CA ALA A 189 -11.81 5.15 4.80
C ALA A 189 -12.10 3.82 4.10
N MET A 190 -11.03 3.17 3.64
CA MET A 190 -11.04 1.80 3.15
C MET A 190 -9.94 1.03 3.87
N VAL A 191 -10.30 -0.01 4.62
CA VAL A 191 -9.33 -0.88 5.28
C VAL A 191 -9.18 -2.17 4.46
N THR A 192 -7.94 -2.52 4.12
CA THR A 192 -7.68 -3.74 3.36
C THR A 192 -7.56 -4.93 4.30
N VAL A 193 -8.38 -5.96 4.07
CA VAL A 193 -8.32 -7.27 4.72
C VAL A 193 -8.17 -8.32 3.63
N THR A 194 -6.99 -8.93 3.55
CA THR A 194 -6.64 -9.90 2.49
C THR A 194 -6.93 -11.32 2.90
N THR A 195 -6.92 -11.62 4.17
CA THR A 195 -7.20 -12.94 4.77
C THR A 195 -7.59 -12.77 6.23
N LEU A 196 -8.29 -13.75 6.79
CA LEU A 196 -8.55 -13.86 8.23
C LEU A 196 -7.55 -14.81 8.90
N ASP A 197 -6.78 -15.58 8.14
CA ASP A 197 -5.74 -16.46 8.64
C ASP A 197 -4.47 -15.68 9.03
N PRO A 198 -4.09 -15.66 10.32
CA PRO A 198 -2.89 -14.97 10.77
C PRO A 198 -1.58 -15.54 10.19
N ALA A 199 -1.52 -16.84 9.90
CA ALA A 199 -0.34 -17.48 9.32
C ALA A 199 -0.15 -17.03 7.87
N LEU A 200 -1.21 -17.03 7.08
CA LEU A 200 -1.22 -16.53 5.71
C LEU A 200 -0.90 -15.01 5.68
N SER A 201 -1.51 -14.24 6.57
CA SER A 201 -1.23 -12.79 6.65
C SER A 201 0.26 -12.51 6.93
N ARG A 202 0.89 -13.31 7.80
CA ARG A 202 2.31 -13.13 8.17
C ARG A 202 3.27 -13.33 7.00
N ILE A 203 2.96 -14.21 6.05
CA ILE A 203 3.80 -14.45 4.87
C ILE A 203 3.44 -13.53 3.69
N LEU A 204 2.18 -13.09 3.58
CA LEU A 204 1.75 -12.13 2.54
C LEU A 204 2.14 -10.69 2.84
N GLU A 205 2.09 -10.29 4.12
CA GLU A 205 2.13 -8.90 4.60
C GLU A 205 2.82 -8.80 5.98
N PRO A 206 4.10 -9.20 6.07
CA PRO A 206 4.75 -9.57 7.34
C PRO A 206 4.82 -8.46 8.40
N ARG A 207 4.77 -7.19 8.01
CA ARG A 207 4.82 -6.04 8.92
C ARG A 207 3.52 -5.22 8.96
N ALA A 208 2.48 -5.68 8.28
CA ALA A 208 1.14 -5.10 8.43
C ALA A 208 0.44 -5.68 9.68
N PRO A 209 -0.51 -4.97 10.29
CA PRO A 209 -1.29 -5.48 11.41
C PRO A 209 -1.98 -6.81 11.11
N ALA A 210 -2.13 -7.66 12.13
CA ALA A 210 -2.84 -8.93 12.01
C ALA A 210 -4.30 -8.73 11.55
N PRO A 211 -4.94 -9.73 10.92
CA PRO A 211 -6.30 -9.61 10.40
C PRO A 211 -7.32 -9.10 11.44
N TRP A 212 -7.34 -9.69 12.64
CA TRP A 212 -8.23 -9.28 13.72
C TRP A 212 -8.04 -7.80 14.11
N ARG A 213 -6.81 -7.32 14.05
CA ARG A 213 -6.48 -5.93 14.37
C ARG A 213 -7.00 -4.94 13.31
N ARG A 214 -7.02 -5.36 12.04
CA ARG A 214 -7.63 -4.58 10.94
C ARG A 214 -9.15 -4.52 11.08
N LEU A 215 -9.80 -5.61 11.48
CA LEU A 215 -11.24 -5.62 11.81
C LEU A 215 -11.53 -4.68 12.99
N GLN A 216 -10.68 -4.67 14.01
CA GLN A 216 -10.80 -3.72 15.11
C GLN A 216 -10.64 -2.26 14.63
N THR A 217 -9.73 -2.01 13.66
CA THR A 217 -9.57 -0.68 13.04
C THR A 217 -10.84 -0.26 12.29
N ILE A 218 -11.47 -1.19 11.54
CA ILE A 218 -12.77 -0.93 10.89
C ILE A 218 -13.80 -0.50 11.95
N ARG A 219 -13.90 -1.24 13.07
CA ARG A 219 -14.83 -0.93 14.15
C ARG A 219 -14.58 0.46 14.74
N ARG A 220 -13.33 0.78 15.06
CA ARG A 220 -12.97 2.10 15.64
C ARG A 220 -13.26 3.26 14.70
N LEU A 221 -13.02 3.09 13.40
CA LEU A 221 -13.37 4.08 12.39
C LEU A 221 -14.89 4.27 12.32
N ALA A 222 -15.65 3.17 12.29
CA ALA A 222 -17.12 3.21 12.25
C ALA A 222 -17.70 3.86 13.52
N ASP A 223 -17.20 3.48 14.71
CA ASP A 223 -17.65 4.03 16.01
C ASP A 223 -17.34 5.53 16.11
N ALA A 224 -16.26 5.99 15.48
CA ALA A 224 -15.92 7.42 15.38
C ALA A 224 -16.75 8.19 14.31
N GLY A 225 -17.67 7.52 13.61
CA GLY A 225 -18.49 8.12 12.57
C GLY A 225 -17.80 8.30 11.22
N VAL A 226 -16.61 7.70 11.01
CA VAL A 226 -15.93 7.72 9.72
C VAL A 226 -16.54 6.66 8.81
N PRO A 227 -17.13 7.03 7.65
CA PRO A 227 -17.61 6.04 6.69
C PRO A 227 -16.48 5.10 6.27
N VAL A 228 -16.62 3.80 6.59
CA VAL A 228 -15.58 2.81 6.35
C VAL A 228 -16.08 1.66 5.51
N GLY A 229 -15.21 1.21 4.59
CA GLY A 229 -15.40 0.00 3.80
C GLY A 229 -14.24 -0.98 3.92
N VAL A 230 -14.44 -2.16 3.36
CA VAL A 230 -13.40 -3.20 3.27
C VAL A 230 -12.91 -3.40 1.84
N SER A 231 -11.59 -3.53 1.68
CA SER A 231 -10.97 -3.87 0.39
C SER A 231 -10.40 -5.28 0.43
N LEU A 232 -10.94 -6.18 -0.41
CA LEU A 232 -10.39 -7.51 -0.66
C LEU A 232 -9.39 -7.41 -1.81
N ALA A 233 -8.20 -6.90 -1.52
CA ALA A 233 -7.20 -6.61 -2.55
C ALA A 233 -5.77 -6.94 -2.08
N PRO A 234 -5.13 -7.91 -2.78
CA PRO A 234 -5.64 -8.67 -3.90
C PRO A 234 -6.38 -9.94 -3.50
N LEU A 235 -7.25 -10.41 -4.39
CA LEU A 235 -7.73 -11.80 -4.39
C LEU A 235 -6.75 -12.66 -5.18
N ILE A 236 -6.25 -13.71 -4.56
CA ILE A 236 -5.28 -14.66 -5.13
C ILE A 236 -5.97 -16.02 -5.22
N PRO A 237 -6.19 -16.56 -6.43
CA PRO A 237 -6.84 -17.86 -6.62
C PRO A 237 -6.21 -18.95 -5.77
N PHE A 238 -7.02 -19.77 -5.11
CA PHE A 238 -6.60 -20.91 -4.26
C PHE A 238 -5.73 -20.55 -3.04
N VAL A 239 -5.47 -19.26 -2.77
CA VAL A 239 -4.71 -18.81 -1.61
C VAL A 239 -5.64 -18.14 -0.60
N ASN A 240 -6.18 -16.96 -0.91
CA ASN A 240 -7.13 -16.24 -0.05
C ASN A 240 -8.52 -16.07 -0.67
N GLU A 241 -8.68 -16.43 -1.93
CA GLU A 241 -9.99 -16.39 -2.61
C GLU A 241 -11.08 -17.23 -1.91
N PRO A 242 -10.78 -18.37 -1.26
CA PRO A 242 -11.79 -19.11 -0.51
C PRO A 242 -12.43 -18.34 0.66
N GLU A 243 -11.76 -17.32 1.18
CA GLU A 243 -12.20 -16.53 2.35
C GLU A 243 -13.12 -15.34 1.99
N ILE A 244 -13.50 -15.16 0.71
CA ILE A 244 -14.26 -13.99 0.25
C ILE A 244 -15.47 -13.68 1.15
N GLU A 245 -16.33 -14.67 1.38
CA GLU A 245 -17.55 -14.48 2.14
C GLU A 245 -17.26 -14.18 3.62
N SER A 246 -16.35 -14.95 4.21
CA SER A 246 -15.97 -14.80 5.62
C SER A 246 -15.34 -13.42 5.91
N ILE A 247 -14.51 -12.90 5.00
CA ILE A 247 -13.93 -11.56 5.12
C ILE A 247 -15.03 -10.50 5.05
N LEU A 248 -15.97 -10.64 4.11
CA LEU A 248 -17.08 -9.68 3.96
C LEU A 248 -17.97 -9.66 5.21
N ASP A 249 -18.26 -10.84 5.79
CA ASP A 249 -19.04 -10.96 7.01
C ASP A 249 -18.37 -10.28 8.19
N ALA A 250 -17.12 -10.67 8.46
CA ALA A 250 -16.35 -10.12 9.58
C ALA A 250 -16.17 -8.61 9.47
N ALA A 251 -15.95 -8.10 8.25
CA ALA A 251 -15.83 -6.67 8.02
C ALA A 251 -17.18 -5.94 8.22
N HIS A 252 -18.28 -6.53 7.76
CA HIS A 252 -19.63 -5.98 7.97
C HIS A 252 -19.98 -5.92 9.46
N GLU A 253 -19.74 -6.99 10.21
CA GLU A 253 -19.91 -7.04 11.67
C GLU A 253 -19.03 -6.02 12.40
N ALA A 254 -17.85 -5.75 11.85
CA ALA A 254 -16.96 -4.69 12.35
C ALA A 254 -17.43 -3.27 12.00
N GLY A 255 -18.45 -3.10 11.14
CA GLY A 255 -19.00 -1.79 10.79
C GLY A 255 -18.73 -1.32 9.36
N ALA A 256 -18.10 -2.11 8.50
CA ALA A 256 -17.94 -1.76 7.09
C ALA A 256 -19.31 -1.69 6.38
N ARG A 257 -19.52 -0.66 5.55
CA ARG A 257 -20.79 -0.41 4.84
C ARG A 257 -20.65 -0.43 3.33
N HIS A 258 -19.44 -0.60 2.82
CA HIS A 258 -19.16 -0.82 1.40
C HIS A 258 -17.92 -1.69 1.24
N ALA A 259 -17.81 -2.34 0.07
CA ALA A 259 -16.67 -3.19 -0.21
C ALA A 259 -16.21 -3.08 -1.67
N ASN A 260 -14.91 -3.28 -1.89
CA ASN A 260 -14.36 -3.48 -3.21
C ASN A 260 -13.41 -4.70 -3.22
N TYR A 261 -13.04 -5.12 -4.43
CA TYR A 261 -12.02 -6.15 -4.61
C TYR A 261 -11.16 -5.87 -5.83
N VAL A 262 -9.97 -6.41 -5.82
CA VAL A 262 -9.05 -6.43 -6.96
C VAL A 262 -8.44 -7.82 -7.06
N VAL A 263 -8.50 -8.44 -8.23
CA VAL A 263 -7.78 -9.70 -8.51
C VAL A 263 -6.29 -9.38 -8.67
N LEU A 264 -5.43 -10.23 -8.15
CA LEU A 264 -3.98 -10.04 -8.16
C LEU A 264 -3.46 -9.53 -9.52
N ARG A 265 -2.66 -8.50 -9.47
CA ARG A 265 -1.96 -7.87 -10.59
C ARG A 265 -0.47 -7.98 -10.39
N LEU A 266 0.24 -8.35 -11.44
CA LEU A 266 1.69 -8.57 -11.42
C LEU A 266 2.40 -7.70 -12.47
N PRO A 267 2.39 -6.36 -12.33
CA PRO A 267 3.07 -5.50 -13.29
C PRO A 267 4.59 -5.68 -13.23
N ASN A 268 5.22 -5.75 -14.40
CA ASN A 268 6.67 -5.74 -14.60
C ASN A 268 7.41 -6.75 -13.70
N GLU A 269 8.41 -6.31 -12.94
CA GLU A 269 9.27 -7.13 -12.09
C GLU A 269 8.52 -7.85 -10.97
N LEU A 270 7.29 -7.42 -10.64
CA LEU A 270 6.48 -8.08 -9.62
C LEU A 270 6.13 -9.52 -10.00
N VAL A 271 6.13 -9.86 -11.29
CA VAL A 271 5.98 -11.26 -11.75
C VAL A 271 7.03 -12.15 -11.10
N ALA A 272 8.31 -11.78 -11.22
CA ALA A 272 9.42 -12.55 -10.66
C ALA A 272 9.31 -12.64 -9.13
N VAL A 273 9.16 -11.50 -8.45
CA VAL A 273 9.04 -11.43 -6.98
C VAL A 273 7.92 -12.33 -6.46
N PHE A 274 6.76 -12.31 -7.10
CA PHE A 274 5.62 -13.12 -6.67
C PHE A 274 5.79 -14.61 -6.99
N HIS A 275 6.37 -14.93 -8.13
CA HIS A 275 6.63 -16.33 -8.51
C HIS A 275 7.66 -17.00 -7.59
N ASP A 276 8.70 -16.26 -7.17
CA ASP A 276 9.67 -16.75 -6.21
C ASP A 276 9.03 -17.00 -4.84
N TRP A 277 8.23 -16.04 -4.37
CA TRP A 277 7.49 -16.17 -3.13
C TRP A 277 6.50 -17.35 -3.17
N LEU A 278 5.76 -17.49 -4.28
CA LEU A 278 4.81 -18.58 -4.44
C LEU A 278 5.50 -19.95 -4.48
N GLY A 279 6.67 -20.02 -5.12
CA GLY A 279 7.50 -21.21 -5.13
C GLY A 279 8.01 -21.62 -3.75
N GLN A 280 8.31 -20.63 -2.91
CA GLN A 280 8.83 -20.85 -1.56
C GLN A 280 7.73 -21.25 -0.56
N HIS A 281 6.57 -20.62 -0.65
CA HIS A 281 5.51 -20.80 0.37
C HIS A 281 4.40 -21.78 -0.06
N PHE A 282 4.19 -21.96 -1.35
CA PHE A 282 3.13 -22.81 -1.93
C PHE A 282 3.62 -23.62 -3.15
N PRO A 283 4.72 -24.40 -3.01
CA PRO A 283 5.29 -25.15 -4.14
C PRO A 283 4.24 -26.03 -4.85
N ASP A 284 3.41 -26.75 -4.08
CA ASP A 284 2.38 -27.65 -4.60
C ASP A 284 1.22 -26.94 -5.30
N ARG A 285 0.97 -25.66 -4.99
CA ARG A 285 -0.11 -24.86 -5.58
C ARG A 285 0.37 -23.92 -6.67
N ARG A 286 1.69 -23.71 -6.80
CA ARG A 286 2.29 -22.71 -7.70
C ARG A 286 1.75 -22.81 -9.12
N ALA A 287 1.85 -23.98 -9.74
CA ALA A 287 1.39 -24.18 -11.11
C ALA A 287 -0.10 -23.84 -11.28
N ARG A 288 -0.93 -24.28 -10.34
CA ARG A 288 -2.38 -24.06 -10.36
C ARG A 288 -2.76 -22.58 -10.19
N VAL A 289 -2.09 -21.86 -9.28
CA VAL A 289 -2.32 -20.42 -9.06
C VAL A 289 -1.93 -19.64 -10.31
N VAL A 290 -0.73 -19.90 -10.87
CA VAL A 290 -0.23 -19.21 -12.07
C VAL A 290 -1.14 -19.48 -13.28
N ALA A 291 -1.52 -20.74 -13.51
CA ALA A 291 -2.43 -21.10 -14.60
C ALA A 291 -3.74 -20.31 -14.48
N ARG A 292 -4.33 -20.24 -13.28
CA ARG A 292 -5.59 -19.54 -13.07
C ARG A 292 -5.47 -18.01 -13.23
N LEU A 293 -4.37 -17.43 -12.79
CA LEU A 293 -4.10 -16.01 -13.05
C LEU A 293 -3.99 -15.72 -14.54
N ARG A 294 -3.28 -16.57 -15.28
CA ARG A 294 -3.13 -16.46 -16.74
C ARG A 294 -4.46 -16.62 -17.46
N ASP A 295 -5.31 -17.56 -17.07
CA ASP A 295 -6.66 -17.71 -17.63
C ASP A 295 -7.46 -16.42 -17.55
N MET A 296 -7.40 -15.74 -16.41
CA MET A 296 -8.09 -14.46 -16.21
C MET A 296 -7.39 -13.25 -16.89
N ARG A 297 -6.21 -13.46 -17.47
CA ARG A 297 -5.34 -12.41 -18.06
C ARG A 297 -5.02 -12.67 -19.53
N GLY A 298 -5.84 -13.51 -20.22
CA GLY A 298 -5.63 -13.85 -21.63
C GLY A 298 -4.30 -14.55 -21.89
N GLY A 299 -3.92 -15.50 -21.03
CA GLY A 299 -2.69 -16.30 -21.13
C GLY A 299 -1.42 -15.63 -20.59
N ARG A 300 -1.50 -14.45 -20.01
CA ARG A 300 -0.36 -13.65 -19.53
C ARG A 300 -0.35 -13.57 -17.99
N ASP A 301 0.82 -13.33 -17.39
CA ASP A 301 0.93 -13.09 -15.94
C ASP A 301 0.29 -11.77 -15.52
N ASN A 302 0.27 -10.76 -16.42
CA ASN A 302 -0.36 -9.47 -16.20
C ASN A 302 -1.05 -8.96 -17.47
N ASP A 303 -2.19 -8.32 -17.30
CA ASP A 303 -2.91 -7.60 -18.35
C ASP A 303 -3.07 -6.13 -17.94
N PRO A 304 -2.43 -5.18 -18.62
CA PRO A 304 -2.47 -3.76 -18.25
C PRO A 304 -3.74 -3.03 -18.72
N ARG A 305 -4.59 -3.66 -19.55
CA ARG A 305 -5.76 -3.01 -20.16
C ARG A 305 -6.75 -2.51 -19.10
N PHE A 306 -7.20 -1.28 -19.25
CA PHE A 306 -8.24 -0.70 -18.42
C PHE A 306 -9.53 -1.53 -18.42
N GLY A 307 -10.21 -1.57 -17.28
CA GLY A 307 -11.41 -2.39 -17.09
C GLY A 307 -11.11 -3.88 -16.82
N TRP A 308 -10.05 -4.44 -17.39
CA TRP A 308 -9.66 -5.84 -17.26
C TRP A 308 -8.64 -6.07 -16.16
N ARG A 309 -7.68 -5.15 -16.03
CA ARG A 309 -6.53 -5.27 -15.11
C ARG A 309 -6.94 -5.42 -13.64
N MET A 310 -8.09 -4.89 -13.24
CA MET A 310 -8.53 -4.92 -11.84
C MET A 310 -9.27 -6.22 -11.48
N ARG A 311 -10.06 -6.74 -12.40
CA ARG A 311 -10.98 -7.86 -12.11
C ARG A 311 -10.66 -9.14 -12.84
N GLY A 312 -9.88 -9.07 -13.93
CA GLY A 312 -9.71 -10.17 -14.86
C GLY A 312 -10.95 -10.39 -15.73
N VAL A 313 -10.90 -11.42 -16.58
CA VAL A 313 -11.98 -11.83 -17.48
C VAL A 313 -12.16 -13.34 -17.44
N GLY A 314 -13.27 -13.83 -18.01
CA GLY A 314 -13.58 -15.25 -18.14
C GLY A 314 -14.30 -15.84 -16.92
N PRO A 315 -14.65 -17.14 -16.99
CA PRO A 315 -15.58 -17.79 -16.05
C PRO A 315 -15.18 -17.67 -14.58
N TRP A 316 -13.88 -17.73 -14.29
CA TRP A 316 -13.41 -17.63 -12.90
C TRP A 316 -13.54 -16.21 -12.34
N ALA A 317 -13.23 -15.20 -13.14
CA ALA A 317 -13.43 -13.80 -12.77
C ALA A 317 -14.92 -13.48 -12.57
N ASP A 318 -15.79 -14.04 -13.41
CA ASP A 318 -17.23 -13.93 -13.28
C ASP A 318 -17.76 -14.64 -12.02
N MET A 319 -17.24 -15.82 -11.70
CA MET A 319 -17.57 -16.53 -10.47
C MET A 319 -17.20 -15.70 -9.22
N ILE A 320 -15.98 -15.15 -9.17
CA ILE A 320 -15.57 -14.27 -8.08
C ILE A 320 -16.53 -13.08 -7.96
N ARG A 321 -16.85 -12.44 -9.08
CA ARG A 321 -17.79 -11.30 -9.11
C ARG A 321 -19.16 -11.70 -8.56
N MET A 322 -19.72 -12.83 -9.02
CA MET A 322 -21.03 -13.31 -8.57
C MET A 322 -21.05 -13.66 -7.08
N ARG A 323 -20.00 -14.30 -6.54
CA ARG A 323 -19.86 -14.60 -5.10
C ARG A 323 -19.91 -13.33 -4.29
N ILE A 324 -19.08 -12.35 -4.65
CA ILE A 324 -19.03 -11.05 -3.95
C ILE A 324 -20.36 -10.34 -4.04
N ASP A 325 -20.97 -10.20 -5.23
CA ASP A 325 -22.23 -9.50 -5.41
C ASP A 325 -23.39 -10.17 -4.65
N ALA A 326 -23.41 -11.51 -4.62
CA ALA A 326 -24.40 -12.25 -3.84
C ALA A 326 -24.24 -12.00 -2.34
N ARG A 327 -22.97 -11.98 -1.85
CA ARG A 327 -22.72 -11.73 -0.42
C ARG A 327 -23.05 -10.31 -0.03
N LEU A 328 -22.66 -9.32 -0.83
CA LEU A 328 -22.98 -7.91 -0.57
C LEU A 328 -24.49 -7.67 -0.52
N ARG A 329 -25.28 -8.25 -1.47
CA ARG A 329 -26.75 -8.17 -1.42
C ARG A 329 -27.31 -8.76 -0.13
N ARG A 330 -26.79 -9.92 0.31
CA ARG A 330 -27.24 -10.58 1.55
C ARG A 330 -26.94 -9.73 2.80
N LEU A 331 -25.82 -8.98 2.79
CA LEU A 331 -25.43 -8.09 3.88
C LEU A 331 -26.12 -6.71 3.80
N GLY A 332 -26.84 -6.41 2.75
CA GLY A 332 -27.47 -5.11 2.53
C GLY A 332 -26.47 -3.96 2.30
N ILE A 333 -25.27 -4.28 1.83
CA ILE A 333 -24.21 -3.29 1.52
C ILE A 333 -23.85 -3.33 0.04
N GLY A 334 -23.22 -2.26 -0.45
CA GLY A 334 -22.88 -2.10 -1.86
C GLY A 334 -21.40 -1.86 -2.12
N ARG A 335 -21.09 -1.53 -3.37
CA ARG A 335 -19.75 -1.11 -3.80
C ARG A 335 -19.61 0.40 -3.83
N ALA A 336 -20.72 1.12 -3.85
CA ALA A 336 -20.72 2.58 -3.88
C ALA A 336 -20.15 3.14 -2.58
N ARG A 337 -19.26 4.10 -2.70
CA ARG A 337 -18.73 4.87 -1.60
C ARG A 337 -19.59 6.12 -1.40
N PRO A 338 -19.65 6.68 -0.19
CA PRO A 338 -20.26 7.99 0.03
C PRO A 338 -19.62 9.04 -0.88
N THR A 339 -20.43 9.93 -1.43
CA THR A 339 -19.93 11.10 -2.18
C THR A 339 -19.36 12.10 -1.19
N LEU A 340 -18.12 12.51 -1.41
CA LEU A 340 -17.48 13.53 -0.59
C LEU A 340 -17.84 14.93 -1.07
N ARG A 341 -17.96 15.85 -0.14
CA ARG A 341 -18.30 17.26 -0.41
C ARG A 341 -17.06 18.03 -0.84
N THR A 342 -17.15 18.74 -1.96
CA THR A 342 -16.08 19.60 -2.48
C THR A 342 -16.39 21.09 -2.32
N ASP A 343 -17.63 21.40 -2.01
CA ASP A 343 -18.15 22.78 -1.86
C ASP A 343 -17.71 23.48 -0.56
N LEU A 344 -17.19 22.72 0.38
CA LEU A 344 -16.69 23.25 1.65
C LEU A 344 -15.20 23.64 1.62
N PHE A 345 -14.52 23.38 0.51
CA PHE A 345 -13.09 23.65 0.41
C PHE A 345 -12.78 25.16 0.53
N VAL A 346 -11.83 25.48 1.37
CA VAL A 346 -11.29 26.83 1.57
C VAL A 346 -9.82 26.83 1.20
N PRO A 347 -9.42 27.50 0.11
CA PRO A 347 -8.00 27.58 -0.27
C PRO A 347 -7.17 28.17 0.88
N PRO A 348 -5.93 27.66 1.10
CA PRO A 348 -5.01 28.27 2.05
C PRO A 348 -4.71 29.71 1.63
N THR A 349 -4.72 30.66 2.58
CA THR A 349 -4.24 32.03 2.33
C THR A 349 -2.72 32.02 2.27
N VAL A 350 -2.16 32.64 1.23
CA VAL A 350 -0.70 32.85 1.12
C VAL A 350 -0.31 33.78 2.28
N GLY A 351 0.28 33.23 3.34
CA GLY A 351 0.66 33.98 4.53
C GLY A 351 0.49 33.24 5.87
N MET A 352 -0.24 32.12 5.92
CA MET A 352 -0.24 31.29 7.13
C MET A 352 1.07 30.51 7.22
N GLN A 353 2.05 31.13 7.84
CA GLN A 353 3.32 30.48 8.17
C GLN A 353 3.03 29.22 8.99
N ALA A 354 3.32 28.06 8.43
CA ALA A 354 3.55 26.88 9.24
C ALA A 354 4.61 27.25 10.27
N SER A 355 4.31 27.08 11.56
CA SER A 355 5.31 27.30 12.62
C SER A 355 6.56 26.53 12.22
N ARG A 356 7.63 27.25 11.96
CA ARG A 356 8.97 26.68 11.72
C ARG A 356 9.34 25.90 12.98
N ARG A 357 9.02 24.61 13.01
CA ARG A 357 9.80 23.71 13.84
C ARG A 357 11.11 23.55 13.10
N ASP A 358 12.20 23.93 13.78
CA ASP A 358 13.55 23.83 13.26
C ASP A 358 13.79 22.45 12.62
N PRO A 359 14.48 22.40 11.45
CA PRO A 359 14.91 21.14 10.89
C PRO A 359 15.79 20.45 11.92
N VAL A 360 15.42 19.23 12.31
CA VAL A 360 16.29 18.37 13.12
C VAL A 360 17.61 18.28 12.36
N ARG A 361 18.63 18.97 12.87
CA ARG A 361 20.00 18.86 12.37
C ARG A 361 20.49 17.48 12.75
N PHE A 362 20.49 16.56 11.78
CA PHE A 362 21.32 15.37 11.89
C PHE A 362 22.77 15.84 11.84
N ALA A 363 23.48 15.71 12.94
CA ALA A 363 24.93 15.85 12.93
C ALA A 363 25.49 14.75 11.99
N PRO A 364 26.41 15.07 11.09
CA PRO A 364 27.09 14.03 10.34
C PRO A 364 27.88 13.17 11.31
N ASP A 365 27.77 11.83 11.15
CA ASP A 365 28.60 10.89 11.88
C ASP A 365 30.09 11.23 11.65
N PRO A 366 30.92 11.17 12.69
CA PRO A 366 32.36 11.38 12.52
C PRO A 366 32.93 10.33 11.56
N PRO A 367 33.90 10.70 10.71
CA PRO A 367 34.48 9.77 9.78
C PRO A 367 35.12 8.61 10.54
N VAL A 368 34.70 7.38 10.20
CA VAL A 368 35.34 6.17 10.71
C VAL A 368 36.75 6.15 10.13
N GLN A 369 37.71 6.41 10.99
CA GLN A 369 39.13 6.31 10.67
C GLN A 369 39.45 4.84 10.43
N GLY A 370 39.73 4.48 9.18
CA GLY A 370 40.17 3.16 8.82
C GLY A 370 41.51 2.84 9.49
N SER A 371 41.51 1.82 10.32
CA SER A 371 42.73 1.15 10.76
C SER A 371 43.12 0.15 9.68
N LEU A 372 44.18 0.46 8.96
CA LEU A 372 44.98 -0.53 8.21
C LEU A 372 45.79 -1.31 9.25
N PHE A 373 45.41 -2.59 9.47
CA PHE A 373 46.24 -3.77 9.66
C PHE A 373 45.36 -4.95 9.88
#